data_8285ac45cb1e20383778bac864a0b27f
#
_entry.id   8285ac45cb1e20383778bac864a0b27f
#
_cell.length_a   1.000
_cell.length_b   1.000
_cell.length_c   1.000
_cell.angle_alpha   90.00
_cell.angle_beta   90.00
_cell.angle_gamma   90.00
#
_symmetry.space_group_name_H-M   'P 1'
#
loop_
_entity.id
_entity.type
_entity.pdbx_description
1 polymer ?
#
loop_
_entity_poly.entity_id
_entity_poly.type
_entity_poly.pdbx_seq_one_letter_code
_entity_poly.pdbx_strand_id
1 'polypeptide(L)'
;MEHEVTERLSVAGRVQGVGFRPSVCRMAKELKLTGTVQNLGGEVEIYITGAREKIDTFLCGLKQMERPALVECVKREERPLTPFSAFTSIPSRESENKMFAPADISVCSACLKEMKTQGNRRCHYPYISCTACGPRYTVLKKLPYDRENTAFDAYPLCDQCYEEYRDMNNRRCHGETIACHDCGPRLLAKMRGSPSAGPWSREELLQSAKDLLLHGEIIMVKSVGGYNLVCRGDRDDAVQRLRILKQRRDKPFALLVATVGEAEKLCHISREEKELLESPQKPIVLLKRRKKSMPLISPAVTELTESLGVFLPPFGLYALLAEIKIPLVVTSCNLTGEPIIYKQADAFAFYESHESISALFYDEREILRPADDSVTRIAAGAVQILRRTRGYMPEPVAVEKKGMRVLALGGEVEPSFALSVNDLIYSAQVPSDLTLEKSSAFYRRLVADWEELLHISPDILVCDLHPCYTTAEESRKLAKELDVPVLEVQHHHGHALSVMAEHHLDGKCLAVIFDGTGFGTDGTVWGGEFLLCEDRSFIRVGAVKPISMISGDESVRQAWKSLLCHLVHS
;
A
#
# COMPACT_ATOMS: atom_id res chain seq x y z
N MET A 1 44.54 24.86 -9.30
CA MET A 1 43.27 24.80 -10.05
C MET A 1 42.63 23.46 -9.68
N GLU A 2 41.49 23.48 -9.02
CA GLU A 2 40.77 22.25 -8.72
C GLU A 2 40.43 21.57 -10.07
N HIS A 3 40.76 20.31 -10.22
CA HIS A 3 40.45 19.53 -11.42
C HIS A 3 38.92 19.32 -11.44
N GLU A 4 38.23 20.03 -12.33
CA GLU A 4 36.81 19.80 -12.59
C GLU A 4 36.65 18.52 -13.42
N VAL A 5 35.68 17.71 -13.01
CA VAL A 5 35.29 16.48 -13.70
C VAL A 5 33.77 16.49 -13.96
N THR A 6 33.35 15.74 -14.96
CA THR A 6 31.92 15.45 -15.19
C THR A 6 31.69 13.97 -14.92
N GLU A 7 30.70 13.69 -14.09
CA GLU A 7 30.24 12.33 -13.82
C GLU A 7 28.78 12.15 -14.21
N ARG A 8 28.47 10.98 -14.68
CA ARG A 8 27.10 10.47 -14.82
C ARG A 8 26.82 9.55 -13.65
N LEU A 9 25.75 9.85 -12.90
CA LEU A 9 25.29 9.05 -11.78
C LEU A 9 23.95 8.41 -12.14
N SER A 10 23.82 7.10 -12.00
CA SER A 10 22.55 6.39 -12.04
C SER A 10 22.16 6.03 -10.62
N VAL A 11 21.05 6.58 -10.14
CA VAL A 11 20.58 6.44 -8.77
C VAL A 11 19.32 5.59 -8.75
N ALA A 12 19.38 4.47 -8.03
CA ALA A 12 18.30 3.54 -7.84
C ALA A 12 17.80 3.54 -6.39
N GLY A 13 16.55 3.13 -6.19
CA GLY A 13 15.86 3.12 -4.91
C GLY A 13 14.54 3.90 -4.97
N ARG A 14 13.99 4.28 -3.81
CA ARG A 14 12.80 5.15 -3.76
C ARG A 14 13.21 6.60 -4.02
N VAL A 15 13.39 6.94 -5.29
CA VAL A 15 13.88 8.25 -5.76
C VAL A 15 12.90 8.99 -6.67
N GLN A 16 11.70 8.43 -6.87
CA GLN A 16 10.63 9.08 -7.65
C GLN A 16 9.39 9.32 -6.80
N GLY A 17 8.66 10.39 -7.07
CA GLY A 17 7.48 10.79 -6.31
C GLY A 17 7.73 11.18 -4.85
N VAL A 18 8.97 11.41 -4.45
CA VAL A 18 9.41 11.66 -3.06
C VAL A 18 10.19 12.98 -2.92
N GLY A 19 10.15 13.85 -3.93
CA GLY A 19 10.88 15.12 -3.91
C GLY A 19 12.39 14.98 -4.15
N PHE A 20 12.82 13.86 -4.70
CA PHE A 20 14.23 13.59 -4.93
C PHE A 20 14.88 14.64 -5.86
N ARG A 21 14.31 14.87 -7.06
CA ARG A 21 14.83 15.86 -8.03
C ARG A 21 14.99 17.27 -7.43
N PRO A 22 13.99 17.88 -6.77
CA PRO A 22 14.14 19.16 -6.10
C PRO A 22 15.26 19.18 -5.03
N SER A 23 15.39 18.09 -4.24
CA SER A 23 16.42 17.98 -3.22
C SER A 23 17.82 17.87 -3.81
N VAL A 24 17.97 17.10 -4.89
CA VAL A 24 19.21 17.01 -5.68
C VAL A 24 19.63 18.38 -6.22
N CYS A 25 18.69 19.12 -6.81
CA CYS A 25 18.97 20.46 -7.33
C CYS A 25 19.41 21.44 -6.23
N ARG A 26 18.77 21.41 -5.05
CA ARG A 26 19.16 22.28 -3.91
C ARG A 26 20.58 21.92 -3.43
N MET A 27 20.85 20.65 -3.20
CA MET A 27 22.16 20.17 -2.76
C MET A 27 23.27 20.53 -3.74
N ALA A 28 23.04 20.33 -5.03
CA ALA A 28 24.00 20.70 -6.07
C ALA A 28 24.26 22.22 -6.09
N LYS A 29 23.22 23.04 -5.93
CA LYS A 29 23.33 24.50 -5.87
C LYS A 29 24.12 24.96 -4.64
N GLU A 30 23.89 24.38 -3.46
CA GLU A 30 24.62 24.68 -2.22
C GLU A 30 26.12 24.38 -2.38
N LEU A 31 26.47 23.28 -3.07
CA LEU A 31 27.85 22.88 -3.34
C LEU A 31 28.47 23.59 -4.56
N LYS A 32 27.69 24.47 -5.23
CA LYS A 32 28.09 25.17 -6.47
C LYS A 32 28.52 24.20 -7.58
N LEU A 33 27.80 23.09 -7.72
CA LEU A 33 27.93 22.12 -8.80
C LEU A 33 26.96 22.47 -9.93
N THR A 34 27.29 22.10 -11.16
CA THR A 34 26.46 22.30 -12.35
C THR A 34 26.07 20.95 -12.95
N GLY A 35 24.97 20.91 -13.73
CA GLY A 35 24.54 19.66 -14.33
C GLY A 35 23.05 19.53 -14.55
N THR A 36 22.57 18.29 -14.67
CA THR A 36 21.15 17.98 -14.87
C THR A 36 20.71 16.79 -14.03
N VAL A 37 19.45 16.75 -13.66
CA VAL A 37 18.78 15.58 -13.06
C VAL A 37 17.53 15.24 -13.85
N GLN A 38 17.36 13.94 -14.16
CA GLN A 38 16.26 13.42 -14.98
C GLN A 38 15.75 12.09 -14.42
N ASN A 39 14.43 11.87 -14.45
CA ASN A 39 13.86 10.55 -14.21
C ASN A 39 13.93 9.71 -15.48
N LEU A 40 14.37 8.46 -15.36
CA LEU A 40 14.44 7.46 -16.42
C LEU A 40 13.61 6.21 -16.06
N GLY A 41 12.31 6.39 -15.84
CA GLY A 41 11.42 5.27 -15.53
C GLY A 41 11.68 4.59 -14.19
N GLY A 42 12.76 3.85 -13.99
CA GLY A 42 13.08 3.14 -12.75
C GLY A 42 14.27 3.68 -11.95
N GLU A 43 14.99 4.63 -12.52
CA GLU A 43 16.15 5.26 -11.88
C GLU A 43 16.19 6.75 -12.17
N VAL A 44 17.01 7.47 -11.44
CA VAL A 44 17.28 8.89 -11.67
C VAL A 44 18.69 9.02 -12.24
N GLU A 45 18.80 9.66 -13.40
CA GLU A 45 20.08 10.01 -14.00
C GLU A 45 20.49 11.43 -13.59
N ILE A 46 21.74 11.58 -13.18
CA ILE A 46 22.32 12.87 -12.82
C ILE A 46 23.62 13.03 -13.61
N TYR A 47 23.72 14.09 -14.40
CA TYR A 47 24.99 14.59 -14.89
C TYR A 47 25.47 15.70 -13.96
N ILE A 48 26.70 15.60 -13.45
CA ILE A 48 27.21 16.54 -12.47
C ILE A 48 28.65 16.94 -12.82
N THR A 49 28.90 18.25 -12.83
CA THR A 49 30.21 18.83 -13.15
C THR A 49 30.68 19.74 -12.02
N GLY A 50 31.94 19.57 -11.63
CA GLY A 50 32.62 20.39 -10.63
C GLY A 50 33.85 19.70 -10.05
N ALA A 51 34.40 20.26 -8.95
CA ALA A 51 35.53 19.67 -8.25
C ALA A 51 35.16 18.30 -7.65
N ARG A 52 36.05 17.31 -7.81
CA ARG A 52 35.82 15.91 -7.37
C ARG A 52 35.39 15.81 -5.89
N GLU A 53 36.04 16.58 -5.01
CA GLU A 53 35.69 16.59 -3.57
C GLU A 53 34.26 17.04 -3.29
N LYS A 54 33.76 18.01 -4.07
CA LYS A 54 32.37 18.49 -3.97
C LYS A 54 31.37 17.45 -4.48
N ILE A 55 31.73 16.72 -5.56
CA ILE A 55 30.92 15.61 -6.08
C ILE A 55 30.86 14.48 -5.04
N ASP A 56 31.97 14.17 -4.37
CA ASP A 56 31.99 13.15 -3.30
C ASP A 56 31.14 13.59 -2.09
N THR A 57 31.18 14.87 -1.72
CA THR A 57 30.28 15.43 -0.70
C THR A 57 28.81 15.34 -1.09
N PHE A 58 28.49 15.63 -2.35
CA PHE A 58 27.16 15.48 -2.91
C PHE A 58 26.67 14.02 -2.84
N LEU A 59 27.50 13.06 -3.17
CA LEU A 59 27.18 11.62 -3.08
C LEU A 59 26.93 11.15 -1.65
N CYS A 60 27.70 11.66 -0.68
CA CYS A 60 27.44 11.41 0.74
C CYS A 60 26.05 11.97 1.13
N GLY A 61 25.73 13.17 0.67
CA GLY A 61 24.41 13.79 0.91
C GLY A 61 23.26 13.00 0.29
N LEU A 62 23.43 12.44 -0.93
CA LEU A 62 22.42 11.57 -1.55
C LEU A 62 22.07 10.35 -0.68
N LYS A 63 23.09 9.72 -0.10
CA LYS A 63 22.91 8.53 0.77
C LYS A 63 22.27 8.87 2.12
N GLN A 64 22.35 10.12 2.56
CA GLN A 64 21.83 10.60 3.84
C GLN A 64 20.49 11.34 3.70
N MET A 65 19.84 11.26 2.53
CA MET A 65 18.55 11.94 2.33
C MET A 65 17.48 11.47 3.31
N GLU A 66 16.71 12.41 3.82
CA GLU A 66 15.61 12.12 4.73
C GLU A 66 14.49 11.34 4.03
N ARG A 67 13.86 10.42 4.78
CA ARG A 67 12.65 9.73 4.31
C ARG A 67 11.57 10.74 3.90
N PRO A 68 10.76 10.48 2.85
CA PRO A 68 10.54 9.16 2.23
C PRO A 68 11.54 8.76 1.14
N ALA A 69 12.49 9.62 0.72
CA ALA A 69 13.53 9.25 -0.22
C ALA A 69 14.45 8.16 0.38
N LEU A 70 14.84 7.20 -0.46
CA LEU A 70 15.77 6.14 -0.09
C LEU A 70 16.66 5.83 -1.29
N VAL A 71 17.95 6.08 -1.16
CA VAL A 71 18.95 5.74 -2.17
C VAL A 71 19.57 4.39 -1.80
N GLU A 72 19.33 3.39 -2.62
CA GLU A 72 19.84 2.03 -2.42
C GLU A 72 21.16 1.82 -3.14
N CYS A 73 21.29 2.35 -4.35
CA CYS A 73 22.46 2.19 -5.19
C CYS A 73 22.76 3.47 -5.97
N VAL A 74 24.05 3.79 -6.10
CA VAL A 74 24.55 4.84 -6.99
C VAL A 74 25.67 4.25 -7.84
N LYS A 75 25.47 4.20 -9.15
CA LYS A 75 26.52 3.86 -10.12
C LYS A 75 27.16 5.15 -10.63
N ARG A 76 28.47 5.18 -10.70
CA ARG A 76 29.27 6.34 -11.18
C ARG A 76 29.98 5.98 -12.47
N GLU A 77 29.92 6.89 -13.43
CA GLU A 77 30.66 6.81 -14.67
C GLU A 77 31.29 8.17 -14.97
N GLU A 78 32.61 8.23 -15.11
CA GLU A 78 33.29 9.45 -15.55
C GLU A 78 32.99 9.72 -17.02
N ARG A 79 32.73 10.96 -17.34
CA ARG A 79 32.37 11.43 -18.70
C ARG A 79 33.31 12.55 -19.15
N PRO A 80 33.43 12.79 -20.46
CA PRO A 80 34.16 13.97 -20.94
C PRO A 80 33.63 15.24 -20.27
N LEU A 81 34.54 16.15 -19.91
CA LEU A 81 34.16 17.40 -19.25
C LEU A 81 33.11 18.15 -20.05
N THR A 82 31.95 18.29 -19.47
CA THR A 82 30.78 18.93 -20.11
C THR A 82 30.42 20.17 -19.29
N PRO A 83 30.49 21.37 -19.87
CA PRO A 83 30.10 22.60 -19.16
C PRO A 83 28.59 22.73 -19.13
N PHE A 84 28.02 22.93 -17.93
CA PHE A 84 26.63 23.32 -17.74
C PHE A 84 26.57 24.73 -17.14
N SER A 85 25.57 25.52 -17.51
CA SER A 85 25.39 26.88 -16.99
C SER A 85 24.83 26.91 -15.56
N ALA A 86 24.09 25.89 -15.16
CA ALA A 86 23.49 25.72 -13.84
C ALA A 86 23.17 24.25 -13.59
N PHE A 87 22.67 23.93 -12.39
CA PHE A 87 22.09 22.62 -12.11
C PHE A 87 20.57 22.69 -12.27
N THR A 88 20.02 21.86 -13.19
CA THR A 88 18.59 21.94 -13.57
C THR A 88 17.95 20.55 -13.59
N SER A 89 16.65 20.51 -13.26
CA SER A 89 15.81 19.34 -13.52
C SER A 89 15.29 19.42 -14.96
N ILE A 90 15.47 18.33 -15.72
CA ILE A 90 14.96 18.23 -17.10
C ILE A 90 13.78 17.25 -17.15
N PRO A 91 12.89 17.35 -18.17
CA PRO A 91 11.72 16.49 -18.31
C PRO A 91 12.06 15.00 -18.19
N SER A 92 11.16 14.24 -17.57
CA SER A 92 11.30 12.79 -17.45
C SER A 92 11.36 12.13 -18.83
N ARG A 93 12.10 11.02 -18.94
CA ARG A 93 12.20 10.20 -20.16
C ARG A 93 11.78 8.78 -19.82
N GLU A 94 11.02 8.15 -20.71
CA GLU A 94 10.70 6.74 -20.61
C GLU A 94 11.97 5.90 -20.79
N SER A 95 12.07 4.83 -20.00
CA SER A 95 13.13 3.84 -20.10
C SER A 95 12.50 2.49 -20.32
N GLU A 96 12.93 1.77 -21.34
CA GLU A 96 12.44 0.42 -21.62
C GLU A 96 12.82 -0.62 -20.55
N ASN A 97 13.76 -0.29 -19.67
CA ASN A 97 14.43 -1.29 -18.84
C ASN A 97 14.01 -1.34 -17.37
N LYS A 98 13.43 -0.29 -16.79
CA LYS A 98 13.00 -0.27 -15.38
C LYS A 98 11.87 0.74 -15.21
N MET A 99 10.70 0.26 -14.88
CA MET A 99 9.55 1.09 -14.54
C MET A 99 9.37 1.06 -13.03
N PHE A 100 9.29 2.22 -12.38
CA PHE A 100 9.04 2.33 -10.96
C PHE A 100 7.80 3.15 -10.70
N ALA A 101 6.76 2.51 -10.20
CA ALA A 101 5.56 3.18 -9.75
C ALA A 101 5.67 3.45 -8.24
N PRO A 102 5.59 4.72 -7.81
CA PRO A 102 5.74 5.06 -6.40
C PRO A 102 4.51 4.65 -5.58
N ALA A 103 4.73 4.12 -4.37
CA ALA A 103 3.67 3.83 -3.42
C ALA A 103 3.04 5.10 -2.83
N ASP A 104 1.78 5.01 -2.38
CA ASP A 104 1.13 6.07 -1.64
C ASP A 104 1.85 6.38 -0.33
N ILE A 105 2.02 7.64 -0.03
CA ILE A 105 2.68 8.10 1.19
C ILE A 105 1.67 8.85 2.06
N SER A 106 1.59 8.46 3.32
CA SER A 106 0.67 9.08 4.27
C SER A 106 1.03 10.55 4.53
N VAL A 107 0.01 11.34 4.95
CA VAL A 107 0.18 12.75 5.25
C VAL A 107 1.30 12.99 6.27
N CYS A 108 2.23 13.87 5.94
CA CYS A 108 3.39 14.19 6.77
C CYS A 108 3.04 15.19 7.89
N SER A 109 3.90 15.26 8.91
CA SER A 109 3.73 16.16 10.06
C SER A 109 3.63 17.65 9.67
N ALA A 110 4.39 18.07 8.66
CA ALA A 110 4.35 19.46 8.17
C ALA A 110 2.99 19.80 7.51
N CYS A 111 2.43 18.88 6.70
CA CYS A 111 1.09 19.05 6.14
C CYS A 111 0.01 19.04 7.23
N LEU A 112 0.12 18.16 8.23
CA LEU A 112 -0.80 18.13 9.37
C LEU A 112 -0.72 19.43 10.19
N LYS A 113 0.47 20.00 10.37
CA LYS A 113 0.65 21.29 11.06
C LYS A 113 -0.03 22.42 10.28
N GLU A 114 0.19 22.53 8.97
CA GLU A 114 -0.47 23.55 8.14
C GLU A 114 -1.99 23.42 8.17
N MET A 115 -2.52 22.19 8.09
CA MET A 115 -3.95 21.92 8.13
C MET A 115 -4.61 22.35 9.45
N LYS A 116 -3.85 22.39 10.56
CA LYS A 116 -4.32 22.82 11.88
C LYS A 116 -4.03 24.29 12.19
N THR A 117 -3.25 24.98 11.35
CA THR A 117 -2.86 26.37 11.58
C THR A 117 -3.93 27.32 11.03
N GLN A 118 -4.58 28.08 11.92
CA GLN A 118 -5.53 29.12 11.50
C GLN A 118 -4.83 30.17 10.63
N GLY A 119 -5.52 30.65 9.60
CA GLY A 119 -4.97 31.59 8.63
C GLY A 119 -4.11 30.95 7.53
N ASN A 120 -3.74 29.68 7.66
CA ASN A 120 -3.10 28.98 6.55
C ASN A 120 -4.13 28.69 5.47
N ARG A 121 -3.77 28.90 4.20
CA ARG A 121 -4.67 28.68 3.05
C ARG A 121 -5.14 27.23 2.88
N ARG A 122 -4.50 26.28 3.57
CA ARG A 122 -4.88 24.86 3.62
C ARG A 122 -5.40 24.43 5.00
N CYS A 123 -5.79 25.40 5.83
CA CYS A 123 -6.43 25.10 7.11
C CYS A 123 -7.69 24.26 6.86
N HIS A 124 -7.83 23.11 7.54
CA HIS A 124 -8.91 22.14 7.37
C HIS A 124 -9.09 21.59 5.94
N TYR A 125 -8.04 21.65 5.08
CA TYR A 125 -8.11 21.06 3.75
C TYR A 125 -7.86 19.54 3.79
N PRO A 126 -8.89 18.69 3.55
CA PRO A 126 -8.77 17.24 3.79
C PRO A 126 -7.85 16.51 2.81
N TYR A 127 -7.57 17.09 1.65
CA TYR A 127 -6.75 16.51 0.59
C TYR A 127 -5.35 17.14 0.50
N ILE A 128 -4.88 17.66 1.63
CA ILE A 128 -3.57 18.31 1.71
C ILE A 128 -2.44 17.32 1.40
N SER A 129 -1.49 17.76 0.59
CA SER A 129 -0.28 17.01 0.26
C SER A 129 0.90 17.94 -0.02
N CYS A 130 2.08 17.36 -0.12
CA CYS A 130 3.30 18.02 -0.61
C CYS A 130 4.15 17.02 -1.40
N THR A 131 5.34 17.39 -1.79
CA THR A 131 6.25 16.52 -2.53
C THR A 131 6.63 15.24 -1.75
N ALA A 132 6.65 15.31 -0.42
CA ALA A 132 7.02 14.19 0.45
C ALA A 132 5.82 13.33 0.92
N CYS A 133 4.56 13.68 0.61
CA CYS A 133 3.39 12.94 1.07
C CYS A 133 2.20 13.06 0.11
N GLY A 134 1.18 12.24 0.31
CA GLY A 134 -0.06 12.19 -0.49
C GLY A 134 -0.16 10.95 -1.39
N PRO A 135 -1.22 10.84 -2.18
CA PRO A 135 -1.44 9.71 -3.07
C PRO A 135 -0.45 9.68 -4.24
N ARG A 136 -0.12 8.47 -4.71
CA ARG A 136 0.71 8.18 -5.87
C ARG A 136 0.08 7.06 -6.70
N TYR A 137 0.27 5.79 -6.27
CA TYR A 137 -0.23 4.60 -6.93
C TYR A 137 -1.74 4.66 -7.17
N THR A 138 -2.50 5.05 -6.15
CA THR A 138 -3.98 5.09 -6.23
C THR A 138 -4.54 6.10 -7.22
N VAL A 139 -3.75 7.10 -7.60
CA VAL A 139 -4.14 8.18 -8.53
C VAL A 139 -3.35 8.19 -9.84
N LEU A 140 -2.43 7.26 -10.02
CA LEU A 140 -1.55 7.20 -11.19
C LEU A 140 -2.33 6.65 -12.40
N LYS A 141 -2.34 7.36 -13.52
CA LYS A 141 -2.89 6.88 -14.81
C LYS A 141 -1.86 6.01 -15.52
N LYS A 142 -0.66 6.54 -15.70
CA LYS A 142 0.48 5.90 -16.37
C LYS A 142 1.78 6.47 -15.82
N LEU A 143 2.89 5.82 -16.11
CA LEU A 143 4.24 6.32 -15.84
C LEU A 143 4.73 7.22 -16.99
N PRO A 144 5.66 8.17 -16.71
CA PRO A 144 6.24 8.53 -15.42
C PRO A 144 5.25 9.23 -14.50
N TYR A 145 5.53 9.25 -13.17
CA TYR A 145 4.70 9.93 -12.19
C TYR A 145 4.89 11.45 -12.27
N ASP A 146 4.12 12.08 -13.14
CA ASP A 146 4.00 13.52 -13.32
C ASP A 146 2.51 13.88 -13.24
N ARG A 147 2.14 15.14 -12.90
CA ARG A 147 0.75 15.55 -12.61
C ARG A 147 -0.24 15.18 -13.73
N GLU A 148 0.12 15.41 -14.97
CA GLU A 148 -0.68 15.07 -16.16
C GLU A 148 -0.99 13.58 -16.30
N ASN A 149 -0.14 12.74 -15.71
CA ASN A 149 -0.28 11.29 -15.67
C ASN A 149 -1.01 10.80 -14.40
N THR A 150 -1.68 11.68 -13.66
CA THR A 150 -2.44 11.35 -12.46
C THR A 150 -3.90 11.81 -12.56
N ALA A 151 -4.76 11.35 -11.65
CA ALA A 151 -6.12 11.86 -11.50
C ALA A 151 -6.18 13.35 -11.13
N PHE A 152 -5.05 13.96 -10.73
CA PHE A 152 -4.97 15.39 -10.41
C PHE A 152 -4.80 16.28 -11.65
N ASP A 153 -4.62 15.71 -12.83
CA ASP A 153 -4.71 16.41 -14.12
C ASP A 153 -6.07 17.11 -14.27
N ALA A 154 -7.15 16.52 -13.76
CA ALA A 154 -8.48 17.12 -13.75
C ALA A 154 -8.62 18.37 -12.84
N TYR A 155 -7.57 18.72 -12.08
CA TYR A 155 -7.55 19.82 -11.11
C TYR A 155 -6.43 20.81 -11.44
N PRO A 156 -6.62 21.74 -12.39
CA PRO A 156 -5.63 22.77 -12.71
C PRO A 156 -5.22 23.57 -11.48
N LEU A 157 -3.93 23.81 -11.31
CA LEU A 157 -3.42 24.58 -10.18
C LEU A 157 -3.85 26.05 -10.29
N CYS A 158 -4.32 26.63 -9.17
CA CYS A 158 -4.45 28.08 -9.07
C CYS A 158 -3.05 28.75 -9.03
N ASP A 159 -2.99 30.04 -9.31
CA ASP A 159 -1.72 30.80 -9.43
C ASP A 159 -0.79 30.55 -8.23
N GLN A 160 -1.30 30.64 -7.01
CA GLN A 160 -0.50 30.41 -5.80
C GLN A 160 0.02 28.98 -5.67
N CYS A 161 -0.79 27.96 -6.02
CA CYS A 161 -0.31 26.58 -6.03
C CYS A 161 0.67 26.32 -7.17
N TYR A 162 0.51 27.01 -8.30
CA TYR A 162 1.43 26.94 -9.42
C TYR A 162 2.79 27.57 -9.09
N GLU A 163 2.81 28.70 -8.40
CA GLU A 163 4.04 29.30 -7.87
C GLU A 163 4.75 28.35 -6.89
N GLU A 164 4.03 27.79 -5.92
CA GLU A 164 4.59 26.77 -4.99
C GLU A 164 5.14 25.54 -5.73
N TYR A 165 4.49 25.12 -6.81
CA TYR A 165 4.90 23.97 -7.62
C TYR A 165 6.21 24.22 -8.37
N ARG A 166 6.47 25.45 -8.78
CA ARG A 166 7.68 25.83 -9.53
C ARG A 166 8.83 26.31 -8.65
N ASP A 167 8.56 26.79 -7.46
CA ASP A 167 9.59 27.31 -6.58
C ASP A 167 10.44 26.19 -5.97
N MET A 168 11.70 26.10 -6.40
CA MET A 168 12.67 25.09 -5.94
C MET A 168 12.92 25.14 -4.43
N ASN A 169 12.63 26.24 -3.76
CA ASN A 169 12.78 26.37 -2.31
C ASN A 169 11.49 25.97 -1.57
N ASN A 170 10.39 25.77 -2.26
CA ASN A 170 9.13 25.39 -1.66
C ASN A 170 9.05 23.87 -1.48
N ARG A 171 8.52 23.43 -0.34
CA ARG A 171 8.29 21.99 -0.06
C ARG A 171 7.23 21.32 -0.95
N ARG A 172 6.59 22.07 -1.83
CA ARG A 172 5.62 21.62 -2.83
C ARG A 172 6.17 21.65 -4.25
N CYS A 173 7.44 21.99 -4.41
CA CYS A 173 8.09 21.97 -5.72
C CYS A 173 7.96 20.57 -6.36
N HIS A 174 7.38 20.50 -7.56
CA HIS A 174 7.06 19.24 -8.23
C HIS A 174 6.30 18.23 -7.36
N GLY A 175 5.40 18.72 -6.52
CA GLY A 175 4.46 17.87 -5.79
C GLY A 175 3.24 17.60 -6.66
N GLU A 176 3.18 16.45 -7.31
CA GLU A 176 2.23 16.18 -8.42
C GLU A 176 0.76 16.18 -7.95
N THR A 177 0.51 15.93 -6.67
CA THR A 177 -0.84 15.90 -6.09
C THR A 177 -1.16 17.10 -5.20
N ILE A 178 -0.35 18.18 -5.25
CA ILE A 178 -0.64 19.38 -4.47
C ILE A 178 -1.92 20.05 -4.95
N ALA A 179 -2.64 20.62 -3.98
CA ALA A 179 -3.85 21.37 -4.22
C ALA A 179 -4.19 22.24 -3.00
N CYS A 180 -5.22 23.04 -3.11
CA CYS A 180 -5.81 23.80 -2.01
C CYS A 180 -7.34 23.86 -2.18
N HIS A 181 -8.01 24.65 -1.35
CA HIS A 181 -9.47 24.80 -1.41
C HIS A 181 -10.00 25.32 -2.75
N ASP A 182 -9.19 26.12 -3.45
CA ASP A 182 -9.60 26.78 -4.69
C ASP A 182 -9.43 25.87 -5.92
N CYS A 183 -8.38 25.03 -5.92
CA CYS A 183 -7.98 24.28 -7.10
C CYS A 183 -7.99 22.76 -6.95
N GLY A 184 -8.33 22.24 -5.79
CA GLY A 184 -8.31 20.79 -5.55
C GLY A 184 -9.68 20.16 -5.36
N PRO A 185 -9.70 18.85 -5.08
CA PRO A 185 -10.92 18.14 -4.75
C PRO A 185 -11.69 18.81 -3.61
N ARG A 186 -13.01 18.81 -3.69
CA ARG A 186 -13.91 19.36 -2.68
C ARG A 186 -14.55 18.24 -1.88
N LEU A 187 -14.73 18.47 -0.59
CA LEU A 187 -15.52 17.56 0.25
C LEU A 187 -16.98 17.75 -0.07
N LEU A 188 -17.65 16.66 -0.38
CA LEU A 188 -19.08 16.57 -0.69
C LEU A 188 -19.73 15.55 0.24
N ALA A 189 -21.05 15.63 0.43
CA ALA A 189 -21.77 14.62 1.19
C ALA A 189 -23.15 14.31 0.60
N LYS A 190 -23.60 13.07 0.82
CA LYS A 190 -25.00 12.65 0.75
C LYS A 190 -25.44 12.31 2.17
N MET A 191 -26.51 12.91 2.65
CA MET A 191 -27.06 12.69 3.99
C MET A 191 -28.48 12.17 3.91
N ARG A 192 -28.83 11.19 4.74
CA ARG A 192 -30.20 10.67 4.79
C ARG A 192 -31.14 11.73 5.34
N GLY A 193 -32.32 11.86 4.70
CA GLY A 193 -33.33 12.82 5.11
C GLY A 193 -33.06 14.28 4.75
N SER A 194 -31.94 14.58 4.10
CA SER A 194 -31.63 15.93 3.61
C SER A 194 -31.65 15.98 2.08
N PRO A 195 -32.02 17.11 1.47
CA PRO A 195 -31.90 17.29 0.02
C PRO A 195 -30.45 17.06 -0.40
N SER A 196 -30.24 16.31 -1.46
CA SER A 196 -28.93 15.84 -1.93
C SER A 196 -27.92 16.92 -2.36
N ALA A 197 -28.27 18.20 -2.29
CA ALA A 197 -27.43 19.32 -2.66
C ALA A 197 -27.82 20.58 -1.86
N GLY A 198 -27.58 20.57 -0.56
CA GLY A 198 -27.60 21.82 0.23
C GLY A 198 -26.33 22.63 -0.05
N PRO A 199 -26.37 23.96 0.12
CA PRO A 199 -25.18 24.82 0.03
C PRO A 199 -24.31 24.69 1.29
N TRP A 200 -23.91 23.45 1.63
CA TRP A 200 -23.10 23.18 2.81
C TRP A 200 -21.68 23.73 2.60
N SER A 201 -21.21 24.50 3.53
CA SER A 201 -19.80 24.82 3.62
C SER A 201 -19.00 23.57 4.01
N ARG A 202 -17.72 23.58 3.69
CA ARG A 202 -16.82 22.49 4.07
C ARG A 202 -16.78 22.30 5.59
N GLU A 203 -16.75 23.39 6.35
CA GLU A 203 -16.74 23.40 7.80
C GLU A 203 -17.99 22.72 8.36
N GLU A 204 -19.17 23.00 7.79
CA GLU A 204 -20.42 22.35 8.15
C GLU A 204 -20.40 20.85 7.83
N LEU A 205 -19.84 20.45 6.68
CA LEU A 205 -19.71 19.03 6.33
C LEU A 205 -18.76 18.29 7.28
N LEU A 206 -17.64 18.87 7.63
CA LEU A 206 -16.70 18.28 8.60
C LEU A 206 -17.32 18.19 10.00
N GLN A 207 -18.03 19.23 10.42
CA GLN A 207 -18.74 19.23 11.70
C GLN A 207 -19.85 18.18 11.71
N SER A 208 -20.68 18.10 10.66
CA SER A 208 -21.72 17.09 10.54
C SER A 208 -21.17 15.66 10.59
N ALA A 209 -20.00 15.40 9.95
CA ALA A 209 -19.35 14.10 10.04
C ALA A 209 -18.93 13.75 11.48
N LYS A 210 -18.35 14.72 12.20
CA LYS A 210 -17.97 14.56 13.60
C LYS A 210 -19.20 14.36 14.50
N ASP A 211 -20.24 15.12 14.30
CA ASP A 211 -21.49 15.03 15.09
C ASP A 211 -22.18 13.68 14.89
N LEU A 212 -22.29 13.19 13.65
CA LEU A 212 -22.81 11.85 13.36
C LEU A 212 -21.99 10.77 14.09
N LEU A 213 -20.65 10.84 14.03
CA LEU A 213 -19.79 9.92 14.76
C LEU A 213 -20.01 10.02 16.27
N LEU A 214 -20.10 11.24 16.83
CA LEU A 214 -20.36 11.47 18.27
C LEU A 214 -21.69 10.86 18.71
N HIS A 215 -22.71 10.88 17.88
CA HIS A 215 -24.01 10.26 18.14
C HIS A 215 -24.00 8.73 17.95
N GLY A 216 -22.87 8.16 17.48
CA GLY A 216 -22.71 6.71 17.30
C GLY A 216 -23.22 6.22 15.93
N GLU A 217 -23.39 7.12 14.99
CA GLU A 217 -23.81 6.75 13.63
C GLU A 217 -22.67 6.11 12.83
N ILE A 218 -23.06 5.34 11.80
CA ILE A 218 -22.14 4.79 10.81
C ILE A 218 -22.10 5.75 9.62
N ILE A 219 -20.93 6.22 9.26
CA ILE A 219 -20.72 7.02 8.06
C ILE A 219 -19.84 6.27 7.06
N MET A 220 -20.04 6.56 5.79
CA MET A 220 -19.21 6.09 4.70
C MET A 220 -18.30 7.23 4.23
N VAL A 221 -17.01 6.96 4.06
CA VAL A 221 -16.00 7.97 3.75
C VAL A 221 -15.13 7.50 2.59
N LYS A 222 -14.95 8.35 1.58
CA LYS A 222 -13.97 8.11 0.52
C LYS A 222 -12.57 8.38 1.03
N SER A 223 -11.73 7.36 0.98
CA SER A 223 -10.33 7.40 1.34
C SER A 223 -9.42 7.59 0.12
N VAL A 224 -8.13 7.34 0.28
CA VAL A 224 -7.15 7.39 -0.80
C VAL A 224 -7.34 6.22 -1.78
N GLY A 225 -7.54 5.01 -1.26
CA GLY A 225 -7.58 3.79 -2.06
C GLY A 225 -8.95 3.12 -2.17
N GLY A 226 -10.01 3.71 -1.64
CA GLY A 226 -11.35 3.14 -1.68
C GLY A 226 -12.30 3.84 -0.72
N TYR A 227 -13.49 3.29 -0.53
CA TYR A 227 -14.46 3.76 0.45
C TYR A 227 -14.37 2.94 1.72
N ASN A 228 -14.53 3.60 2.86
CA ASN A 228 -14.49 2.98 4.19
C ASN A 228 -15.77 3.28 4.97
N LEU A 229 -16.18 2.33 5.80
CA LEU A 229 -17.19 2.53 6.82
C LEU A 229 -16.51 2.92 8.12
N VAL A 230 -17.04 3.94 8.79
CA VAL A 230 -16.46 4.53 10.00
C VAL A 230 -17.54 4.65 11.07
N CYS A 231 -17.25 4.22 12.29
CA CYS A 231 -18.07 4.48 13.47
C CYS A 231 -17.20 4.63 14.72
N ARG A 232 -17.79 5.04 15.85
CA ARG A 232 -17.10 5.08 17.15
C ARG A 232 -16.73 3.66 17.61
N GLY A 233 -15.49 3.51 18.04
CA GLY A 233 -14.98 2.22 18.57
C GLY A 233 -15.30 1.97 20.04
N ASP A 234 -15.73 2.98 20.79
CA ASP A 234 -16.07 2.89 22.22
C ASP A 234 -17.56 2.59 22.49
N ARG A 235 -18.40 2.63 21.44
CA ARG A 235 -19.85 2.34 21.54
C ARG A 235 -20.18 0.96 20.99
N ASP A 236 -20.69 0.09 21.86
CA ASP A 236 -21.01 -1.29 21.50
C ASP A 236 -22.14 -1.37 20.46
N ASP A 237 -23.19 -0.58 20.62
CA ASP A 237 -24.32 -0.52 19.67
C ASP A 237 -23.87 -0.11 18.24
N ALA A 238 -22.94 0.83 18.12
CA ALA A 238 -22.41 1.26 16.83
C ALA A 238 -21.57 0.17 16.17
N VAL A 239 -20.68 -0.48 16.94
CA VAL A 239 -19.82 -1.54 16.44
C VAL A 239 -20.62 -2.78 16.05
N GLN A 240 -21.64 -3.15 16.84
CA GLN A 240 -22.54 -4.27 16.53
C GLN A 240 -23.33 -4.02 15.24
N ARG A 241 -23.90 -2.82 15.07
CA ARG A 241 -24.57 -2.44 13.81
C ARG A 241 -23.62 -2.55 12.61
N LEU A 242 -22.36 -2.13 12.78
CA LEU A 242 -21.35 -2.25 11.73
C LEU A 242 -21.01 -3.72 11.42
N ARG A 243 -20.96 -4.62 12.42
CA ARG A 243 -20.77 -6.06 12.22
C ARG A 243 -21.91 -6.68 11.41
N ILE A 244 -23.15 -6.34 11.73
CA ILE A 244 -24.32 -6.79 11.00
C ILE A 244 -24.26 -6.30 9.54
N LEU A 245 -24.01 -5.02 9.33
CA LEU A 245 -23.88 -4.40 8.00
C LEU A 245 -22.83 -5.11 7.14
N LYS A 246 -21.69 -5.44 7.73
CA LYS A 246 -20.56 -6.09 7.05
C LYS A 246 -20.70 -7.61 6.93
N GLN A 247 -21.70 -8.23 7.58
CA GLN A 247 -21.79 -9.69 7.74
C GLN A 247 -20.49 -10.30 8.30
N ARG A 248 -19.85 -9.59 9.25
CA ARG A 248 -18.53 -9.90 9.78
C ARG A 248 -18.64 -10.31 11.24
N ARG A 249 -18.72 -11.65 11.50
CA ARG A 249 -18.95 -12.19 12.85
C ARG A 249 -17.75 -12.02 13.77
N ASP A 250 -16.58 -12.52 13.40
CA ASP A 250 -15.46 -12.76 14.32
C ASP A 250 -14.19 -11.97 13.99
N LYS A 251 -13.96 -11.61 12.72
CA LYS A 251 -12.75 -10.89 12.31
C LYS A 251 -12.64 -9.53 13.02
N PRO A 252 -11.54 -9.22 13.75
CA PRO A 252 -11.37 -7.95 14.46
C PRO A 252 -11.43 -6.72 13.55
N PHE A 253 -11.85 -5.58 14.10
CA PHE A 253 -11.76 -4.28 13.42
C PHE A 253 -10.48 -3.56 13.80
N ALA A 254 -9.96 -2.75 12.88
CA ALA A 254 -8.88 -1.81 13.17
C ALA A 254 -9.42 -0.49 13.72
N LEU A 255 -8.61 0.15 14.57
CA LEU A 255 -8.92 1.43 15.18
C LEU A 255 -8.00 2.53 14.65
N LEU A 256 -8.60 3.59 14.14
CA LEU A 256 -7.96 4.87 13.88
C LEU A 256 -7.91 5.67 15.18
N VAL A 257 -6.72 6.14 15.57
CA VAL A 257 -6.51 7.05 16.69
C VAL A 257 -5.70 8.26 16.24
N ALA A 258 -5.90 9.42 16.87
CA ALA A 258 -5.26 10.66 16.41
C ALA A 258 -3.74 10.68 16.61
N THR A 259 -3.24 10.06 17.67
CA THR A 259 -1.82 10.12 18.08
C THR A 259 -1.35 8.79 18.68
N VAL A 260 -0.03 8.60 18.73
CA VAL A 260 0.58 7.47 19.47
C VAL A 260 0.19 7.50 20.95
N GLY A 261 0.11 8.69 21.59
CA GLY A 261 -0.31 8.80 22.99
C GLY A 261 -1.74 8.29 23.25
N GLU A 262 -2.63 8.35 22.25
CA GLU A 262 -3.96 7.72 22.35
C GLU A 262 -3.87 6.21 22.13
N ALA A 263 -3.03 5.74 21.22
CA ALA A 263 -2.76 4.32 21.05
C ALA A 263 -2.17 3.68 22.33
N GLU A 264 -1.27 4.38 23.04
CA GLU A 264 -0.67 3.93 24.30
C GLU A 264 -1.68 3.75 25.43
N LYS A 265 -2.83 4.42 25.40
CA LYS A 265 -3.92 4.17 26.36
C LYS A 265 -4.58 2.81 26.13
N LEU A 266 -4.58 2.34 24.89
CA LEU A 266 -5.23 1.10 24.47
C LEU A 266 -4.27 -0.10 24.46
N CYS A 267 -3.02 0.12 24.08
CA CYS A 267 -2.04 -0.93 23.82
C CYS A 267 -0.71 -0.71 24.52
N HIS A 268 0.06 -1.77 24.68
CA HIS A 268 1.48 -1.69 24.94
C HIS A 268 2.18 -1.44 23.60
N ILE A 269 3.07 -0.45 23.54
CA ILE A 269 3.74 -0.05 22.30
C ILE A 269 5.24 -0.04 22.55
N SER A 270 6.00 -0.83 21.76
CA SER A 270 7.46 -0.81 21.76
C SER A 270 7.97 0.40 20.94
N ARG A 271 9.27 0.63 20.98
CA ARG A 271 9.90 1.68 20.18
C ARG A 271 9.73 1.42 18.68
N GLU A 272 9.95 0.18 18.26
CA GLU A 272 9.84 -0.26 16.86
C GLU A 272 8.39 -0.17 16.37
N GLU A 273 7.41 -0.54 17.21
CA GLU A 273 5.99 -0.39 16.89
C GLU A 273 5.58 1.09 16.76
N LYS A 274 6.13 1.97 17.59
CA LYS A 274 5.93 3.42 17.48
C LYS A 274 6.51 3.96 16.17
N GLU A 275 7.74 3.59 15.85
CA GLU A 275 8.40 3.99 14.59
C GLU A 275 7.59 3.50 13.38
N LEU A 276 6.99 2.31 13.45
CA LEU A 276 6.14 1.75 12.42
C LEU A 276 4.80 2.51 12.28
N LEU A 277 4.13 2.83 13.39
CA LEU A 277 2.91 3.64 13.39
C LEU A 277 3.14 5.04 12.78
N GLU A 278 4.29 5.67 13.06
CA GLU A 278 4.66 7.00 12.57
C GLU A 278 5.35 6.96 11.20
N SER A 279 5.57 5.79 10.64
CA SER A 279 6.23 5.61 9.32
C SER A 279 5.45 6.31 8.19
N PRO A 280 6.09 6.59 7.05
CA PRO A 280 5.42 7.14 5.87
C PRO A 280 4.26 6.28 5.35
N GLN A 281 4.26 5.00 5.62
CA GLN A 281 3.20 4.05 5.24
C GLN A 281 1.99 4.16 6.16
N LYS A 282 2.20 4.43 7.46
CA LYS A 282 1.17 4.40 8.52
C LYS A 282 0.23 3.21 8.36
N PRO A 283 0.75 1.97 8.44
CA PRO A 283 -0.06 0.77 8.31
C PRO A 283 -0.91 0.54 9.55
N ILE A 284 -1.85 -0.39 9.47
CA ILE A 284 -2.45 -1.00 10.65
C ILE A 284 -1.39 -1.85 11.33
N VAL A 285 -1.05 -1.53 12.59
CA VAL A 285 -0.10 -2.28 13.39
C VAL A 285 -0.87 -3.12 14.42
N LEU A 286 -0.62 -4.43 14.45
CA LEU A 286 -1.17 -5.32 15.46
C LEU A 286 -0.38 -5.19 16.77
N LEU A 287 -0.99 -4.58 17.77
CA LEU A 287 -0.40 -4.23 19.05
C LEU A 287 -0.99 -5.05 20.17
N LYS A 288 -0.20 -5.37 21.21
CA LYS A 288 -0.67 -6.07 22.40
C LYS A 288 -1.61 -5.17 23.22
N ARG A 289 -2.88 -5.58 23.34
CA ARG A 289 -3.92 -4.85 24.08
C ARG A 289 -3.59 -4.75 25.57
N ARG A 290 -3.86 -3.59 26.18
CA ARG A 290 -3.82 -3.43 27.64
C ARG A 290 -5.07 -4.03 28.27
N LYS A 291 -4.93 -4.74 29.39
CA LYS A 291 -6.08 -5.29 30.14
C LYS A 291 -7.09 -4.22 30.59
N LYS A 292 -6.64 -2.97 30.80
CA LYS A 292 -7.47 -1.83 31.21
C LYS A 292 -8.01 -1.01 30.01
N SER A 293 -7.87 -1.47 28.77
CA SER A 293 -8.41 -0.77 27.60
C SER A 293 -9.95 -0.85 27.51
N MET A 294 -10.56 -1.79 28.20
CA MET A 294 -11.99 -1.80 28.48
C MET A 294 -12.23 -0.96 29.76
N PRO A 295 -13.05 0.10 29.77
CA PRO A 295 -14.15 0.42 28.84
C PRO A 295 -13.83 1.42 27.70
N LEU A 296 -12.57 1.69 27.37
CA LEU A 296 -12.21 2.69 26.35
C LEU A 296 -12.59 2.27 24.92
N ILE A 297 -12.83 0.99 24.69
CA ILE A 297 -13.29 0.42 23.41
C ILE A 297 -14.36 -0.64 23.67
N SER A 298 -15.29 -0.80 22.72
CA SER A 298 -16.29 -1.87 22.74
C SER A 298 -15.65 -3.26 22.67
N PRO A 299 -16.12 -4.25 23.42
CA PRO A 299 -15.75 -5.65 23.23
C PRO A 299 -15.93 -6.11 21.79
N ALA A 300 -16.96 -5.65 21.13
CA ALA A 300 -17.24 -6.00 19.74
C ALA A 300 -16.19 -5.56 18.73
N VAL A 301 -15.21 -4.74 19.09
CA VAL A 301 -14.06 -4.42 18.22
C VAL A 301 -13.17 -5.65 18.05
N THR A 302 -12.90 -6.38 19.16
CA THR A 302 -12.08 -7.58 19.16
C THR A 302 -12.41 -8.44 20.38
N GLU A 303 -13.11 -9.54 20.20
CA GLU A 303 -13.50 -10.44 21.28
C GLU A 303 -12.48 -11.56 21.51
N LEU A 304 -11.88 -12.07 20.43
CA LEU A 304 -11.14 -13.33 20.42
C LEU A 304 -9.61 -13.17 20.44
N THR A 305 -9.09 -11.94 20.37
CA THR A 305 -7.63 -11.73 20.28
C THR A 305 -7.10 -10.80 21.36
N GLU A 306 -5.88 -11.07 21.82
CA GLU A 306 -5.13 -10.14 22.68
C GLU A 306 -4.49 -8.98 21.88
N SER A 307 -4.51 -9.07 20.56
CA SER A 307 -3.97 -8.05 19.67
C SER A 307 -5.08 -7.12 19.16
N LEU A 308 -4.76 -5.84 19.08
CA LEU A 308 -5.60 -4.80 18.53
C LEU A 308 -4.91 -4.17 17.33
N GLY A 309 -5.59 -4.11 16.19
CA GLY A 309 -5.11 -3.37 15.03
C GLY A 309 -5.31 -1.87 15.23
N VAL A 310 -4.23 -1.10 15.26
CA VAL A 310 -4.27 0.36 15.46
C VAL A 310 -3.49 1.05 14.35
N PHE A 311 -3.95 2.20 13.89
CA PHE A 311 -3.22 3.02 12.93
C PHE A 311 -3.45 4.52 13.15
N LEU A 312 -2.51 5.32 12.67
CA LEU A 312 -2.59 6.77 12.68
C LEU A 312 -3.18 7.29 11.36
N PRO A 313 -3.74 8.52 11.32
CA PRO A 313 -4.36 9.06 10.12
C PRO A 313 -3.42 9.06 8.91
N PRO A 314 -3.72 8.30 7.85
CA PRO A 314 -2.89 8.25 6.65
C PRO A 314 -3.14 9.42 5.69
N PHE A 315 -4.26 10.14 5.84
CA PHE A 315 -4.57 11.32 5.00
C PHE A 315 -5.39 12.36 5.79
N GLY A 316 -5.51 13.56 5.21
CA GLY A 316 -6.02 14.72 5.93
C GLY A 316 -7.43 14.56 6.47
N LEU A 317 -8.39 13.97 5.72
CA LEU A 317 -9.75 13.81 6.20
C LEU A 317 -9.82 12.95 7.47
N TYR A 318 -9.06 11.85 7.54
CA TYR A 318 -9.01 11.03 8.75
C TYR A 318 -8.37 11.77 9.93
N ALA A 319 -7.38 12.64 9.67
CA ALA A 319 -6.81 13.47 10.72
C ALA A 319 -7.81 14.48 11.28
N LEU A 320 -8.69 15.03 10.43
CA LEU A 320 -9.77 15.93 10.85
C LEU A 320 -10.89 15.19 11.61
N LEU A 321 -11.26 13.99 11.19
CA LEU A 321 -12.23 13.16 11.92
C LEU A 321 -11.69 12.70 13.28
N ALA A 322 -10.41 12.33 13.36
CA ALA A 322 -9.76 11.90 14.61
C ALA A 322 -9.63 13.02 15.66
N GLU A 323 -9.90 14.30 15.32
CA GLU A 323 -9.91 15.40 16.29
C GLU A 323 -10.98 15.24 17.38
N ILE A 324 -11.99 14.39 17.19
CA ILE A 324 -12.95 14.05 18.27
C ILE A 324 -12.30 13.28 19.42
N LYS A 325 -11.05 12.81 19.27
CA LYS A 325 -10.23 12.10 20.28
C LYS A 325 -10.89 10.82 20.84
N ILE A 326 -11.72 10.20 20.04
CA ILE A 326 -12.35 8.91 20.30
C ILE A 326 -11.77 7.92 19.30
N PRO A 327 -11.40 6.68 19.71
CA PRO A 327 -11.01 5.65 18.77
C PRO A 327 -12.12 5.38 17.75
N LEU A 328 -11.81 5.42 16.46
CA LEU A 328 -12.77 5.16 15.39
C LEU A 328 -12.50 3.79 14.78
N VAL A 329 -13.51 2.95 14.70
CA VAL A 329 -13.47 1.77 13.82
C VAL A 329 -13.49 2.26 12.39
N VAL A 330 -12.51 1.81 11.60
CA VAL A 330 -12.45 2.06 10.16
C VAL A 330 -12.26 0.72 9.45
N THR A 331 -13.12 0.44 8.50
CA THR A 331 -13.06 -0.80 7.72
C THR A 331 -13.44 -0.53 6.26
N SER A 332 -12.87 -1.30 5.33
CA SER A 332 -13.22 -1.21 3.90
C SER A 332 -14.73 -1.32 3.68
N CYS A 333 -15.25 -0.54 2.74
CA CYS A 333 -16.65 -0.63 2.33
C CYS A 333 -16.80 -1.75 1.30
N ASN A 334 -17.22 -2.93 1.74
CA ASN A 334 -17.50 -4.13 0.97
C ASN A 334 -18.22 -5.14 1.86
N LEU A 335 -18.85 -6.15 1.30
CA LEU A 335 -19.25 -7.34 2.04
C LEU A 335 -18.05 -8.27 2.24
N THR A 336 -18.16 -9.22 3.16
CA THR A 336 -17.08 -10.18 3.44
C THR A 336 -16.76 -10.99 2.17
N GLY A 337 -15.48 -11.04 1.80
CA GLY A 337 -15.00 -11.73 0.60
C GLY A 337 -15.01 -10.91 -0.70
N GLU A 338 -15.76 -9.81 -0.76
CA GLU A 338 -15.74 -8.90 -1.90
C GLU A 338 -14.53 -7.94 -1.86
N PRO A 339 -14.07 -7.42 -3.02
CA PRO A 339 -13.05 -6.38 -3.07
C PRO A 339 -13.59 -5.04 -2.53
N ILE A 340 -12.68 -4.15 -2.12
CA ILE A 340 -13.06 -2.81 -1.65
C ILE A 340 -13.79 -2.02 -2.74
N ILE A 341 -14.87 -1.34 -2.38
CA ILE A 341 -15.56 -0.40 -3.27
C ILE A 341 -14.68 0.84 -3.46
N TYR A 342 -14.43 1.21 -4.71
CA TYR A 342 -13.61 2.38 -5.07
C TYR A 342 -14.23 3.24 -6.18
N LYS A 343 -15.14 2.69 -7.00
CA LYS A 343 -15.90 3.45 -7.99
C LYS A 343 -17.02 4.21 -7.31
N GLN A 344 -17.21 5.47 -7.69
CA GLN A 344 -18.23 6.34 -7.08
C GLN A 344 -19.65 5.83 -7.31
N ALA A 345 -19.94 5.27 -8.49
CA ALA A 345 -21.25 4.70 -8.77
C ALA A 345 -21.60 3.52 -7.84
N ASP A 346 -20.63 2.62 -7.62
CA ASP A 346 -20.83 1.47 -6.73
C ASP A 346 -20.98 1.92 -5.27
N ALA A 347 -20.24 2.98 -4.88
CA ALA A 347 -20.35 3.58 -3.55
C ALA A 347 -21.72 4.20 -3.31
N PHE A 348 -22.26 4.88 -4.31
CA PHE A 348 -23.62 5.45 -4.23
C PHE A 348 -24.69 4.34 -4.14
N ALA A 349 -24.58 3.31 -4.98
CA ALA A 349 -25.48 2.17 -4.94
C ALA A 349 -25.42 1.45 -3.58
N PHE A 350 -24.23 1.25 -3.02
CA PHE A 350 -24.06 0.66 -1.70
C PHE A 350 -24.67 1.53 -0.60
N TYR A 351 -24.44 2.84 -0.63
CA TYR A 351 -25.04 3.78 0.31
C TYR A 351 -26.58 3.74 0.24
N GLU A 352 -27.15 3.81 -0.96
CA GLU A 352 -28.62 3.80 -1.13
C GLU A 352 -29.26 2.50 -0.62
N SER A 353 -28.59 1.36 -0.82
CA SER A 353 -29.11 0.03 -0.43
C SER A 353 -28.95 -0.30 1.07
N HIS A 354 -28.22 0.51 1.86
CA HIS A 354 -27.95 0.23 3.27
C HIS A 354 -28.36 1.39 4.17
N GLU A 355 -29.60 1.37 4.66
CA GLU A 355 -30.19 2.44 5.49
C GLU A 355 -29.43 2.72 6.79
N SER A 356 -28.68 1.76 7.31
CA SER A 356 -27.84 1.91 8.51
C SER A 356 -26.66 2.87 8.35
N ILE A 357 -26.36 3.31 7.11
CA ILE A 357 -25.33 4.32 6.83
C ILE A 357 -26.00 5.69 6.80
N SER A 358 -25.68 6.54 7.76
CA SER A 358 -26.34 7.85 7.95
C SER A 358 -25.89 8.90 6.95
N ALA A 359 -24.62 8.85 6.51
CA ALA A 359 -24.08 9.77 5.51
C ALA A 359 -22.93 9.14 4.72
N LEU A 360 -22.74 9.65 3.50
CA LEU A 360 -21.60 9.36 2.63
C LEU A 360 -20.82 10.64 2.37
N PHE A 361 -19.57 10.71 2.82
CA PHE A 361 -18.62 11.80 2.56
C PHE A 361 -17.64 11.40 1.46
N TYR A 362 -17.53 12.21 0.41
CA TYR A 362 -16.76 11.88 -0.78
C TYR A 362 -16.16 13.12 -1.46
N ASP A 363 -15.37 12.90 -2.45
CA ASP A 363 -14.86 13.89 -3.42
C ASP A 363 -14.99 13.33 -4.84
N GLU A 364 -14.83 14.18 -5.84
CA GLU A 364 -14.95 13.78 -7.25
C GLU A 364 -13.64 13.24 -7.85
N ARG A 365 -12.54 13.22 -7.08
CA ARG A 365 -11.27 12.64 -7.54
C ARG A 365 -11.44 11.17 -7.84
N GLU A 366 -10.98 10.72 -8.99
CA GLU A 366 -10.98 9.30 -9.34
C GLU A 366 -9.96 8.51 -8.52
N ILE A 367 -10.37 7.32 -8.07
CA ILE A 367 -9.46 6.29 -7.56
C ILE A 367 -9.21 5.34 -8.74
N LEU A 368 -8.02 5.39 -9.30
CA LEU A 368 -7.66 4.60 -10.47
C LEU A 368 -7.30 3.17 -10.08
N ARG A 369 -6.50 3.03 -9.01
CA ARG A 369 -6.09 1.74 -8.46
C ARG A 369 -6.50 1.63 -6.99
N PRO A 370 -7.41 0.75 -6.65
CA PRO A 370 -7.81 0.57 -5.26
C PRO A 370 -6.68 -0.05 -4.43
N ALA A 371 -6.61 0.38 -3.18
CA ALA A 371 -5.66 -0.15 -2.20
C ALA A 371 -6.28 -0.12 -0.81
N ASP A 372 -6.45 -1.29 -0.20
CA ASP A 372 -6.86 -1.42 1.20
C ASP A 372 -5.68 -1.06 2.14
N ASP A 373 -5.94 -0.89 3.42
CA ASP A 373 -4.88 -0.60 4.38
C ASP A 373 -3.99 -1.83 4.63
N SER A 374 -2.67 -1.63 4.62
CA SER A 374 -1.70 -2.67 4.96
C SER A 374 -1.78 -3.05 6.44
N VAL A 375 -1.51 -4.32 6.74
CA VAL A 375 -1.49 -4.85 8.11
C VAL A 375 -0.09 -5.37 8.42
N THR A 376 0.45 -4.97 9.56
CA THR A 376 1.81 -5.28 9.99
C THR A 376 1.86 -5.65 11.46
N ARG A 377 2.96 -6.27 11.87
CA ARG A 377 3.34 -6.44 13.28
C ARG A 377 4.86 -6.42 13.42
N ILE A 378 5.34 -6.26 14.65
CA ILE A 378 6.74 -6.55 14.97
C ILE A 378 6.81 -8.00 15.45
N ALA A 379 7.66 -8.80 14.82
CA ALA A 379 7.96 -10.17 15.20
C ALA A 379 9.48 -10.38 15.20
N ALA A 380 10.03 -10.94 16.26
CA ALA A 380 11.47 -11.16 16.44
C ALA A 380 12.34 -9.89 16.16
N GLY A 381 11.83 -8.71 16.53
CA GLY A 381 12.52 -7.43 16.34
C GLY A 381 12.47 -6.86 14.92
N ALA A 382 11.78 -7.52 13.98
CA ALA A 382 11.63 -7.09 12.60
C ALA A 382 10.16 -6.80 12.24
N VAL A 383 9.95 -5.93 11.24
CA VAL A 383 8.63 -5.67 10.67
C VAL A 383 8.20 -6.89 9.85
N GLN A 384 7.06 -7.46 10.21
CA GLN A 384 6.39 -8.49 9.42
C GLN A 384 5.14 -7.89 8.77
N ILE A 385 5.05 -7.94 7.45
CA ILE A 385 3.90 -7.48 6.68
C ILE A 385 2.95 -8.66 6.49
N LEU A 386 1.76 -8.58 7.09
CA LEU A 386 0.72 -9.62 7.01
C LEU A 386 -0.22 -9.39 5.83
N ARG A 387 -0.43 -8.14 5.46
CA ARG A 387 -1.15 -7.72 4.25
C ARG A 387 -0.40 -6.57 3.60
N ARG A 388 0.03 -6.77 2.35
CA ARG A 388 0.86 -5.85 1.60
C ARG A 388 0.03 -5.10 0.57
N THR A 389 -0.43 -3.91 0.91
CA THR A 389 -1.31 -3.06 0.09
C THR A 389 -0.86 -1.58 0.17
N ARG A 390 -1.71 -0.63 0.54
CA ARG A 390 -1.42 0.80 0.58
C ARG A 390 -0.11 1.11 1.35
N GLY A 391 0.74 1.92 0.75
CA GLY A 391 2.01 2.37 1.31
C GLY A 391 3.18 1.41 1.09
N TYR A 392 2.92 0.16 0.70
CA TYR A 392 3.93 -0.84 0.31
C TYR A 392 3.81 -1.27 -1.14
N MET A 393 2.58 -1.37 -1.67
CA MET A 393 2.38 -1.53 -3.12
C MET A 393 2.59 -0.19 -3.84
N PRO A 394 3.17 -0.20 -5.05
CA PRO A 394 3.74 -1.30 -5.82
C PRO A 394 5.27 -1.40 -5.69
N GLU A 395 5.87 -1.07 -4.54
CA GLU A 395 7.32 -1.17 -4.37
C GLU A 395 7.81 -2.60 -4.64
N PRO A 396 8.82 -2.79 -5.51
CA PRO A 396 9.30 -4.12 -5.82
C PRO A 396 10.22 -4.68 -4.73
N VAL A 397 10.37 -6.00 -4.72
CA VAL A 397 11.44 -6.71 -4.03
C VAL A 397 12.57 -6.93 -5.03
N ALA A 398 13.78 -6.50 -4.69
CA ALA A 398 14.96 -6.78 -5.51
C ALA A 398 15.43 -8.21 -5.29
N VAL A 399 15.83 -8.90 -6.38
CA VAL A 399 16.42 -10.24 -6.35
C VAL A 399 17.76 -10.22 -7.07
N GLU A 400 18.72 -11.05 -6.64
CA GLU A 400 20.08 -11.01 -7.21
C GLU A 400 20.15 -11.55 -8.65
N LYS A 401 19.22 -12.43 -9.02
CA LYS A 401 19.22 -13.09 -10.33
C LYS A 401 18.33 -12.35 -11.31
N LYS A 402 18.89 -11.91 -12.43
CA LYS A 402 18.09 -11.43 -13.57
C LYS A 402 17.34 -12.62 -14.16
N GLY A 403 16.03 -12.49 -14.22
CA GLY A 403 15.14 -13.53 -14.70
C GLY A 403 14.40 -13.16 -15.98
N MET A 404 13.59 -14.11 -16.42
CA MET A 404 12.55 -13.90 -17.44
C MET A 404 11.46 -12.96 -16.90
N ARG A 405 10.68 -12.37 -17.77
CA ARG A 405 9.46 -11.67 -17.40
C ARG A 405 8.41 -12.69 -17.01
N VAL A 406 8.06 -12.74 -15.76
CA VAL A 406 7.16 -13.75 -15.20
C VAL A 406 5.89 -13.08 -14.69
N LEU A 407 4.73 -13.62 -15.03
CA LEU A 407 3.48 -13.35 -14.31
C LEU A 407 3.15 -14.59 -13.47
N ALA A 408 3.16 -14.41 -12.15
CA ALA A 408 2.76 -15.45 -11.21
C ALA A 408 1.39 -15.11 -10.62
N LEU A 409 0.42 -16.02 -10.75
CA LEU A 409 -0.90 -15.94 -10.15
C LEU A 409 -0.94 -16.86 -8.93
N GLY A 410 -1.30 -16.30 -7.78
CA GLY A 410 -1.23 -16.97 -6.48
C GLY A 410 -2.39 -17.94 -6.20
N GLY A 411 -2.65 -18.17 -4.90
CA GLY A 411 -3.73 -19.05 -4.44
C GLY A 411 -5.13 -18.46 -4.59
N GLU A 412 -6.15 -19.21 -4.15
CA GLU A 412 -7.58 -18.90 -4.31
C GLU A 412 -8.08 -17.89 -3.28
N VAL A 413 -7.65 -18.00 -2.03
CA VAL A 413 -8.11 -17.18 -0.90
C VAL A 413 -7.08 -16.12 -0.57
N GLU A 414 -7.53 -14.87 -0.38
CA GLU A 414 -6.67 -13.69 -0.23
C GLU A 414 -5.59 -13.64 -1.35
N PRO A 415 -6.01 -13.72 -2.62
CA PRO A 415 -5.11 -13.95 -3.73
C PRO A 415 -4.10 -12.83 -3.88
N SER A 416 -2.95 -13.20 -4.38
CA SER A 416 -1.90 -12.28 -4.79
C SER A 416 -1.47 -12.62 -6.22
N PHE A 417 -0.83 -11.66 -6.88
CA PHE A 417 -0.07 -11.91 -8.09
C PHE A 417 1.28 -11.21 -8.01
N ALA A 418 2.21 -11.66 -8.82
CA ALA A 418 3.51 -11.04 -8.94
C ALA A 418 3.95 -10.95 -10.40
N LEU A 419 4.54 -9.81 -10.74
CA LEU A 419 5.19 -9.56 -12.02
C LEU A 419 6.68 -9.38 -11.80
N SER A 420 7.52 -10.10 -12.55
CA SER A 420 8.96 -9.91 -12.51
C SER A 420 9.49 -9.30 -13.80
N VAL A 421 10.45 -8.40 -13.65
CA VAL A 421 11.22 -7.84 -14.75
C VAL A 421 12.64 -7.57 -14.27
N ASN A 422 13.63 -8.11 -15.01
CA ASN A 422 15.04 -8.03 -14.65
C ASN A 422 15.33 -8.63 -13.25
N ASP A 423 15.75 -7.78 -12.31
CA ASP A 423 16.09 -8.06 -10.93
C ASP A 423 15.02 -7.60 -9.93
N LEU A 424 13.80 -7.27 -10.41
CA LEU A 424 12.70 -6.74 -9.59
C LEU A 424 11.46 -7.62 -9.67
N ILE A 425 10.84 -7.87 -8.52
CA ILE A 425 9.55 -8.56 -8.38
C ILE A 425 8.53 -7.60 -7.78
N TYR A 426 7.51 -7.29 -8.55
CA TYR A 426 6.37 -6.47 -8.13
C TYR A 426 5.25 -7.39 -7.69
N SER A 427 4.72 -7.22 -6.50
CA SER A 427 3.62 -8.04 -5.99
C SER A 427 2.45 -7.22 -5.51
N ALA A 428 1.24 -7.69 -5.78
CA ALA A 428 -0.01 -7.14 -5.28
C ALA A 428 -0.81 -8.22 -4.56
N GLN A 429 -1.38 -7.86 -3.44
CA GLN A 429 -2.34 -8.68 -2.72
C GLN A 429 -3.74 -8.09 -2.90
N VAL A 430 -4.70 -8.94 -3.22
CA VAL A 430 -6.11 -8.58 -3.39
C VAL A 430 -6.91 -9.21 -2.25
N PRO A 431 -7.23 -8.44 -1.19
CA PRO A 431 -7.97 -8.99 -0.05
C PRO A 431 -9.41 -9.33 -0.41
N SER A 432 -9.61 -10.48 -1.07
CA SER A 432 -10.91 -10.95 -1.54
C SER A 432 -10.90 -12.48 -1.69
N ASP A 433 -12.04 -13.03 -2.06
CA ASP A 433 -12.25 -14.47 -2.31
C ASP A 433 -12.61 -14.65 -3.79
N LEU A 434 -11.73 -15.33 -4.56
CA LEU A 434 -11.91 -15.51 -6.01
C LEU A 434 -13.05 -16.45 -6.39
N THR A 435 -13.62 -17.19 -5.45
CA THR A 435 -14.85 -17.96 -5.69
C THR A 435 -16.05 -17.05 -6.01
N LEU A 436 -15.95 -15.75 -5.68
CA LEU A 436 -16.93 -14.74 -6.04
C LEU A 436 -16.62 -14.14 -7.41
N GLU A 437 -17.57 -14.15 -8.33
CA GLU A 437 -17.41 -13.62 -9.69
C GLU A 437 -16.88 -12.17 -9.73
N LYS A 438 -17.40 -11.30 -8.84
CA LYS A 438 -16.93 -9.92 -8.72
C LYS A 438 -15.45 -9.83 -8.35
N SER A 439 -14.99 -10.70 -7.45
CA SER A 439 -13.60 -10.74 -7.00
C SER A 439 -12.68 -11.24 -8.10
N SER A 440 -13.10 -12.29 -8.82
CA SER A 440 -12.36 -12.84 -9.96
C SER A 440 -12.25 -11.83 -11.11
N ALA A 441 -13.34 -11.14 -11.46
CA ALA A 441 -13.32 -10.08 -12.47
C ALA A 441 -12.43 -8.89 -12.05
N PHE A 442 -12.45 -8.52 -10.78
CA PHE A 442 -11.59 -7.48 -10.23
C PHE A 442 -10.10 -7.87 -10.28
N TYR A 443 -9.78 -9.10 -9.90
CA TYR A 443 -8.41 -9.64 -9.92
C TYR A 443 -7.83 -9.62 -11.34
N ARG A 444 -8.55 -10.18 -12.34
CA ARG A 444 -8.13 -10.14 -13.75
C ARG A 444 -7.85 -8.74 -14.26
N ARG A 445 -8.75 -7.79 -13.93
CA ARG A 445 -8.56 -6.40 -14.34
C ARG A 445 -7.31 -5.78 -13.69
N LEU A 446 -7.05 -6.08 -12.42
CA LEU A 446 -5.89 -5.55 -11.72
C LEU A 446 -4.58 -6.11 -12.28
N VAL A 447 -4.55 -7.39 -12.66
CA VAL A 447 -3.41 -8.01 -13.35
C VAL A 447 -3.12 -7.28 -14.66
N ALA A 448 -4.14 -7.14 -15.53
CA ALA A 448 -3.99 -6.44 -16.81
C ALA A 448 -3.55 -4.97 -16.65
N ASP A 449 -4.11 -4.27 -15.65
CA ASP A 449 -3.72 -2.89 -15.34
C ASP A 449 -2.24 -2.77 -14.91
N TRP A 450 -1.71 -3.78 -14.22
CA TRP A 450 -0.29 -3.80 -13.82
C TRP A 450 0.62 -4.16 -14.99
N GLU A 451 0.22 -5.06 -15.88
CA GLU A 451 0.96 -5.35 -17.12
C GLU A 451 1.08 -4.09 -17.98
N GLU A 452 -0.02 -3.34 -18.12
CA GLU A 452 -0.04 -2.05 -18.82
C GLU A 452 0.82 -1.00 -18.10
N LEU A 453 0.64 -0.81 -16.78
CA LEU A 453 1.36 0.19 -15.99
C LEU A 453 2.88 0.00 -16.02
N LEU A 454 3.32 -1.25 -15.92
CA LEU A 454 4.74 -1.61 -15.87
C LEU A 454 5.33 -1.95 -17.25
N HIS A 455 4.50 -1.91 -18.32
CA HIS A 455 4.86 -2.31 -19.68
C HIS A 455 5.51 -3.70 -19.74
N ILE A 456 4.92 -4.66 -19.02
CA ILE A 456 5.41 -6.03 -18.93
C ILE A 456 4.48 -6.96 -19.72
N SER A 457 5.04 -7.60 -20.75
CA SER A 457 4.43 -8.78 -21.36
C SER A 457 5.18 -10.02 -20.87
N PRO A 458 4.55 -10.96 -20.17
CA PRO A 458 5.23 -12.10 -19.58
C PRO A 458 5.77 -13.07 -20.66
N ASP A 459 6.94 -13.66 -20.40
CA ASP A 459 7.52 -14.74 -21.22
C ASP A 459 7.06 -16.11 -20.70
N ILE A 460 6.56 -16.18 -19.48
CA ILE A 460 6.07 -17.38 -18.82
C ILE A 460 5.03 -17.01 -17.75
N LEU A 461 4.00 -17.84 -17.62
CA LEU A 461 3.07 -17.78 -16.49
C LEU A 461 3.44 -18.82 -15.43
N VAL A 462 3.20 -18.46 -14.16
CA VAL A 462 3.39 -19.36 -13.02
C VAL A 462 2.09 -19.44 -12.24
N CYS A 463 1.66 -20.63 -11.83
CA CYS A 463 0.50 -20.81 -10.98
C CYS A 463 0.72 -21.94 -9.95
N ASP A 464 -0.23 -22.05 -9.02
CA ASP A 464 -0.26 -23.15 -8.06
C ASP A 464 -0.46 -24.50 -8.78
N LEU A 465 0.12 -25.55 -8.23
CA LEU A 465 -0.05 -26.93 -8.70
C LEU A 465 -1.50 -27.44 -8.55
N HIS A 466 -2.33 -26.76 -7.75
CA HIS A 466 -3.70 -27.16 -7.49
C HIS A 466 -4.55 -27.08 -8.77
N PRO A 467 -5.13 -28.20 -9.26
CA PRO A 467 -5.75 -28.28 -10.59
C PRO A 467 -7.02 -27.43 -10.72
N CYS A 468 -7.73 -27.19 -9.62
CA CYS A 468 -9.05 -26.56 -9.59
C CYS A 468 -9.05 -25.12 -9.06
N TYR A 469 -7.89 -24.51 -8.83
CA TYR A 469 -7.87 -23.09 -8.46
C TYR A 469 -8.24 -22.21 -9.66
N THR A 470 -9.08 -21.21 -9.42
CA THR A 470 -9.46 -20.19 -10.41
C THR A 470 -8.23 -19.54 -11.03
N THR A 471 -7.21 -19.24 -10.22
CA THR A 471 -5.94 -18.66 -10.68
C THR A 471 -5.16 -19.59 -11.60
N ALA A 472 -5.20 -20.91 -11.37
CA ALA A 472 -4.55 -21.89 -12.23
C ALA A 472 -5.29 -22.02 -13.58
N GLU A 473 -6.61 -21.98 -13.57
CA GLU A 473 -7.41 -21.98 -14.80
C GLU A 473 -7.16 -20.71 -15.62
N GLU A 474 -7.18 -19.54 -14.97
CA GLU A 474 -6.88 -18.25 -15.60
C GLU A 474 -5.45 -18.21 -16.18
N SER A 475 -4.45 -18.77 -15.46
CA SER A 475 -3.08 -18.87 -15.97
C SER A 475 -3.02 -19.70 -17.26
N ARG A 476 -3.67 -20.85 -17.30
CA ARG A 476 -3.67 -21.70 -18.50
C ARG A 476 -4.40 -21.05 -19.67
N LYS A 477 -5.45 -20.27 -19.40
CA LYS A 477 -6.21 -19.53 -20.42
C LYS A 477 -5.36 -18.39 -20.98
N LEU A 478 -4.81 -17.55 -20.11
CA LEU A 478 -3.99 -16.42 -20.50
C LEU A 478 -2.71 -16.85 -21.23
N ALA A 479 -2.09 -17.97 -20.81
CA ALA A 479 -0.92 -18.51 -21.47
C ALA A 479 -1.19 -18.93 -22.92
N LYS A 480 -2.39 -19.49 -23.20
CA LYS A 480 -2.81 -19.80 -24.57
C LYS A 480 -3.04 -18.54 -25.41
N GLU A 481 -3.60 -17.50 -24.80
CA GLU A 481 -3.85 -16.22 -25.48
C GLU A 481 -2.53 -15.52 -25.84
N LEU A 482 -1.53 -15.62 -24.97
CA LEU A 482 -0.20 -14.99 -25.13
C LEU A 482 0.82 -15.89 -25.87
N ASP A 483 0.49 -17.16 -26.13
CA ASP A 483 1.39 -18.17 -26.69
C ASP A 483 2.68 -18.35 -25.87
N VAL A 484 2.54 -18.47 -24.55
CA VAL A 484 3.65 -18.65 -23.60
C VAL A 484 3.46 -19.90 -22.73
N PRO A 485 4.55 -20.49 -22.19
CA PRO A 485 4.45 -21.66 -21.31
C PRO A 485 3.84 -21.32 -19.94
N VAL A 486 3.28 -22.35 -19.28
CA VAL A 486 2.85 -22.30 -17.87
C VAL A 486 3.74 -23.22 -17.05
N LEU A 487 4.20 -22.71 -15.90
CA LEU A 487 4.90 -23.48 -14.88
C LEU A 487 4.00 -23.63 -13.65
N GLU A 488 3.69 -24.86 -13.26
CA GLU A 488 2.97 -25.17 -12.03
C GLU A 488 3.95 -25.38 -10.89
N VAL A 489 3.73 -24.69 -9.74
CA VAL A 489 4.60 -24.72 -8.58
C VAL A 489 3.86 -25.31 -7.38
N GLN A 490 4.51 -26.24 -6.66
CA GLN A 490 3.95 -26.80 -5.45
C GLN A 490 3.81 -25.72 -4.38
N HIS A 491 2.66 -25.65 -3.73
CA HIS A 491 2.23 -24.59 -2.82
C HIS A 491 3.25 -24.25 -1.73
N HIS A 492 3.68 -25.25 -0.95
CA HIS A 492 4.64 -25.06 0.15
C HIS A 492 6.05 -24.70 -0.36
N HIS A 493 6.43 -25.19 -1.54
CA HIS A 493 7.67 -24.75 -2.18
C HIS A 493 7.60 -23.25 -2.57
N GLY A 494 6.44 -22.79 -3.03
CA GLY A 494 6.18 -21.36 -3.27
C GLY A 494 6.36 -20.52 -2.01
N HIS A 495 5.85 -20.95 -0.85
CA HIS A 495 6.09 -20.31 0.45
C HIS A 495 7.58 -20.26 0.80
N ALA A 496 8.31 -21.37 0.65
CA ALA A 496 9.74 -21.40 0.93
C ALA A 496 10.52 -20.41 0.05
N LEU A 497 10.28 -20.44 -1.26
CA LEU A 497 10.96 -19.57 -2.22
C LEU A 497 10.67 -18.09 -2.00
N SER A 498 9.45 -17.73 -1.58
CA SER A 498 9.10 -16.33 -1.29
C SER A 498 9.90 -15.78 -0.10
N VAL A 499 10.07 -16.57 0.97
CA VAL A 499 10.90 -16.20 2.13
C VAL A 499 12.38 -16.16 1.77
N MET A 500 12.85 -17.14 0.99
CA MET A 500 14.25 -17.14 0.53
C MET A 500 14.57 -15.91 -0.31
N ALA A 501 13.68 -15.52 -1.21
CA ALA A 501 13.85 -14.32 -2.05
C ALA A 501 13.85 -13.03 -1.23
N GLU A 502 12.93 -12.89 -0.28
CA GLU A 502 12.83 -11.69 0.59
C GLU A 502 14.09 -11.49 1.44
N HIS A 503 14.68 -12.59 1.92
CA HIS A 503 15.86 -12.57 2.79
C HIS A 503 17.19 -12.82 2.05
N HIS A 504 17.18 -12.84 0.71
CA HIS A 504 18.38 -13.09 -0.11
C HIS A 504 19.13 -14.38 0.32
N LEU A 505 18.38 -15.45 0.59
CA LEU A 505 18.93 -16.75 0.98
C LEU A 505 19.23 -17.57 -0.27
N ASP A 506 20.49 -17.93 -0.45
CA ASP A 506 20.98 -18.81 -1.50
C ASP A 506 21.39 -20.20 -0.96
N GLY A 507 21.36 -21.19 -1.86
CA GLY A 507 21.79 -22.55 -1.57
C GLY A 507 20.74 -23.39 -0.84
N LYS A 508 21.21 -24.40 -0.08
CA LYS A 508 20.32 -25.33 0.62
C LYS A 508 19.65 -24.72 1.84
N CYS A 509 18.32 -24.78 1.89
CA CYS A 509 17.52 -24.28 2.98
C CYS A 509 16.53 -25.35 3.46
N LEU A 510 16.47 -25.61 4.76
CA LEU A 510 15.39 -26.40 5.35
C LEU A 510 14.22 -25.48 5.65
N ALA A 511 13.16 -25.61 4.85
CA ALA A 511 11.93 -24.88 5.05
C ALA A 511 10.98 -25.68 5.96
N VAL A 512 10.53 -25.07 7.03
CA VAL A 512 9.50 -25.58 7.93
C VAL A 512 8.23 -24.77 7.67
N ILE A 513 7.21 -25.40 7.11
CA ILE A 513 6.03 -24.73 6.60
C ILE A 513 4.79 -25.30 7.27
N PHE A 514 4.13 -24.48 8.08
CA PHE A 514 2.84 -24.81 8.67
C PHE A 514 1.76 -24.00 7.96
N ASP A 515 0.99 -24.71 7.12
CA ASP A 515 -0.11 -24.15 6.35
C ASP A 515 -1.39 -24.92 6.67
N GLY A 516 -2.54 -24.34 6.34
CA GLY A 516 -3.82 -25.02 6.50
C GLY A 516 -3.99 -26.13 5.48
N THR A 517 -3.76 -25.82 4.20
CA THR A 517 -3.91 -26.77 3.08
C THR A 517 -3.08 -26.30 1.88
N GLY A 518 -2.35 -27.23 1.26
CA GLY A 518 -1.69 -27.07 -0.04
C GLY A 518 -1.75 -28.36 -0.82
N PHE A 519 -1.82 -28.30 -2.14
CA PHE A 519 -1.88 -29.49 -2.99
C PHE A 519 -0.48 -30.11 -3.10
N GLY A 520 -0.36 -31.38 -2.67
CA GLY A 520 0.88 -32.14 -2.68
C GLY A 520 1.19 -32.75 -4.06
N THR A 521 2.48 -33.00 -4.32
CA THR A 521 2.94 -33.67 -5.54
C THR A 521 2.47 -35.14 -5.64
N ASP A 522 2.01 -35.71 -4.53
CA ASP A 522 1.44 -37.06 -4.41
C ASP A 522 -0.09 -37.06 -4.55
N GLY A 523 -0.71 -35.93 -4.88
CA GLY A 523 -2.15 -35.77 -5.02
C GLY A 523 -2.92 -35.70 -3.69
N THR A 524 -2.21 -35.59 -2.56
CA THR A 524 -2.81 -35.45 -1.23
C THR A 524 -2.78 -34.00 -0.75
N VAL A 525 -3.54 -33.70 0.30
CA VAL A 525 -3.47 -32.40 0.98
C VAL A 525 -2.30 -32.40 1.94
N TRP A 526 -1.40 -31.45 1.76
CA TRP A 526 -0.28 -31.16 2.64
C TRP A 526 -0.61 -30.01 3.57
N GLY A 527 0.06 -29.92 4.75
CA GLY A 527 -0.21 -28.86 5.72
C GLY A 527 0.99 -28.51 6.59
N GLY A 528 1.62 -29.48 7.22
CA GLY A 528 2.79 -29.27 8.09
C GLY A 528 4.02 -29.95 7.51
N GLU A 529 4.84 -29.25 6.73
CA GLU A 529 5.85 -29.80 5.87
C GLU A 529 7.26 -29.39 6.22
N PHE A 530 8.21 -30.31 6.02
CA PHE A 530 9.64 -30.07 6.14
C PHE A 530 10.26 -30.33 4.75
N LEU A 531 10.65 -29.24 4.07
CA LEU A 531 11.19 -29.30 2.72
C LEU A 531 12.66 -28.88 2.72
N LEU A 532 13.53 -29.72 2.18
CA LEU A 532 14.90 -29.31 1.87
C LEU A 532 14.89 -28.70 0.47
N CYS A 533 14.94 -27.38 0.41
CA CYS A 533 14.93 -26.60 -0.82
C CYS A 533 16.33 -26.29 -1.29
N GLU A 534 16.59 -26.45 -2.60
CA GLU A 534 17.84 -26.08 -3.25
C GLU A 534 17.52 -25.55 -4.66
N ASP A 535 17.82 -24.28 -4.89
CA ASP A 535 17.51 -23.55 -6.13
C ASP A 535 16.02 -23.69 -6.54
N ARG A 536 15.73 -24.48 -7.59
CA ARG A 536 14.39 -24.68 -8.18
C ARG A 536 13.75 -26.00 -7.80
N SER A 537 14.36 -26.74 -6.90
CA SER A 537 13.91 -28.07 -6.49
C SER A 537 13.73 -28.17 -4.97
N PHE A 538 12.98 -29.15 -4.55
CA PHE A 538 12.88 -29.49 -3.14
C PHE A 538 12.76 -31.00 -2.94
N ILE A 539 13.13 -31.44 -1.74
CA ILE A 539 12.92 -32.80 -1.25
C ILE A 539 12.07 -32.72 0.01
N ARG A 540 10.95 -33.43 0.06
CA ARG A 540 10.15 -33.58 1.25
C ARG A 540 10.88 -34.51 2.23
N VAL A 541 11.47 -33.94 3.28
CA VAL A 541 12.26 -34.71 4.27
C VAL A 541 11.44 -35.11 5.49
N GLY A 542 10.28 -34.52 5.68
CA GLY A 542 9.35 -34.87 6.76
C GLY A 542 8.02 -34.14 6.63
N ALA A 543 7.04 -34.61 7.40
CA ALA A 543 5.74 -33.97 7.51
C ALA A 543 5.11 -34.28 8.88
N VAL A 544 4.18 -33.43 9.32
CA VAL A 544 3.27 -33.78 10.40
C VAL A 544 2.43 -34.99 9.95
N LYS A 545 2.23 -35.96 10.85
CA LYS A 545 1.47 -37.19 10.53
C LYS A 545 0.09 -36.80 9.93
N PRO A 546 -0.22 -37.21 8.70
CA PRO A 546 -1.51 -36.91 8.11
C PRO A 546 -2.63 -37.64 8.84
N ILE A 547 -3.78 -37.00 8.93
CA ILE A 547 -5.01 -37.59 9.50
C ILE A 547 -6.15 -37.41 8.52
N SER A 548 -7.11 -38.34 8.55
CA SER A 548 -8.34 -38.18 7.76
C SER A 548 -9.22 -37.11 8.39
N MET A 549 -9.62 -36.12 7.58
CA MET A 549 -10.47 -35.02 8.02
C MET A 549 -11.94 -35.32 7.66
N ILE A 550 -12.84 -35.04 8.60
CA ILE A 550 -14.29 -35.14 8.41
C ILE A 550 -14.78 -33.87 7.71
N SER A 551 -15.58 -33.98 6.68
CA SER A 551 -16.24 -32.85 6.02
C SER A 551 -15.31 -31.87 5.26
N GLY A 552 -14.13 -32.27 4.81
CA GLY A 552 -13.25 -31.44 3.96
C GLY A 552 -13.01 -30.03 4.52
N ASP A 553 -13.29 -28.99 3.74
CA ASP A 553 -13.06 -27.56 4.09
C ASP A 553 -13.77 -27.10 5.36
N GLU A 554 -14.92 -27.71 5.70
CA GLU A 554 -15.61 -27.43 6.96
C GLU A 554 -14.76 -27.73 8.20
N SER A 555 -13.90 -28.73 8.12
CA SER A 555 -13.00 -29.08 9.23
C SER A 555 -11.90 -28.03 9.45
N VAL A 556 -11.48 -27.35 8.39
CA VAL A 556 -10.52 -26.22 8.47
C VAL A 556 -11.17 -25.01 9.13
N ARG A 557 -12.44 -24.75 8.83
CA ARG A 557 -13.20 -23.61 9.39
C ARG A 557 -13.66 -23.82 10.82
N GLN A 558 -13.81 -25.09 11.24
CA GLN A 558 -14.35 -25.44 12.57
C GLN A 558 -13.32 -26.25 13.38
N ALA A 559 -12.50 -25.56 14.17
CA ALA A 559 -11.38 -26.14 14.91
C ALA A 559 -11.75 -27.38 15.76
N TRP A 560 -12.99 -27.45 16.29
CA TRP A 560 -13.46 -28.62 17.05
C TRP A 560 -13.56 -29.89 16.19
N LYS A 561 -13.88 -29.78 14.90
CA LYS A 561 -13.89 -30.92 13.97
C LYS A 561 -12.48 -31.44 13.73
N SER A 562 -11.51 -30.55 13.54
CA SER A 562 -10.09 -30.92 13.44
C SER A 562 -9.61 -31.60 14.73
N LEU A 563 -9.96 -31.05 15.91
CA LEU A 563 -9.63 -31.66 17.19
C LEU A 563 -10.21 -33.06 17.31
N LEU A 564 -11.48 -33.25 16.94
CA LEU A 564 -12.13 -34.57 16.98
C LEU A 564 -11.40 -35.56 16.06
N CYS A 565 -11.00 -35.15 14.84
CA CYS A 565 -10.23 -35.98 13.94
C CYS A 565 -8.89 -36.41 14.56
N HIS A 566 -8.18 -35.50 15.22
CA HIS A 566 -6.95 -35.83 15.92
C HIS A 566 -7.18 -36.82 17.06
N LEU A 567 -8.21 -36.63 17.90
CA LEU A 567 -8.54 -37.54 19.02
C LEU A 567 -8.95 -38.94 18.56
N VAL A 568 -9.54 -39.08 17.40
CA VAL A 568 -9.91 -40.40 16.83
C VAL A 568 -8.70 -41.13 16.27
N HIS A 569 -7.68 -40.41 15.78
CA HIS A 569 -6.48 -40.97 15.17
C HIS A 569 -5.26 -41.03 16.10
N SER A 570 -5.37 -40.51 17.34
CA SER A 570 -4.35 -40.63 18.38
C SER A 570 -4.48 -41.97 19.12
#